data_5ebaa76e4b7521745596ad5dd9300912
#
_entry.id   5ebaa76e4b7521745596ad5dd9300912
#
_cell.length_a   1.000
_cell.length_b   1.000
_cell.length_c   1.000
_cell.angle_alpha   90.00
_cell.angle_beta   90.00
_cell.angle_gamma   90.00
#
_symmetry.space_group_name_H-M   'P 1'
#
loop_
_entity.id
_entity.type
_entity.pdbx_description
1 polymer ?
#
loop_
_entity_poly.entity_id
_entity_poly.type
_entity_poly.pdbx_seq_one_letter_code
_entity_poly.pdbx_strand_id
1 'polypeptide(L)'
;KTANLNFRFITQSSETSFGSEKLEFEDGSEEAIVSKRIIISGENLIDAKPSMNSMTNETVVSFSLDRVGAKRFGKATQNGIGKRLAIVLDGKIISAPVVQDSITTGNGQISGNFTFQSATDLALLLRSGALPAPLNIIEERTVGPDLGQDSINAGVIALLIGFFLVIGFMFVKYRYFGFIANIALITNLFLLVGILTLFDATLTLPGIAGIILTVGMAVDANVLIFERIKEEIIKENNSVIAFDSGYTKSRNAILDANITTLISAVILFIFGSGPIKGFSITLGLGIITSVFTAIYVTRLLLAIWFDRTRPKTIVV
;
A
#
# COMPACT_ATOMS: atom_id res chain seq x y z
N LYS A 1 12.66 16.08 5.42
CA LYS A 1 13.06 17.49 5.32
C LYS A 1 12.54 18.00 3.98
N THR A 2 11.75 19.07 3.98
CA THR A 2 11.47 19.84 2.75
C THR A 2 12.76 20.47 2.31
N ALA A 3 13.14 20.25 1.08
CA ALA A 3 14.28 20.92 0.48
C ALA A 3 13.99 22.42 0.39
N ASN A 4 14.83 23.24 1.02
CA ASN A 4 14.65 24.70 1.03
C ASN A 4 15.33 25.29 -0.21
N LEU A 5 14.56 25.44 -1.29
CA LEU A 5 15.04 26.00 -2.55
C LEU A 5 14.89 27.52 -2.55
N ASN A 6 15.98 28.23 -2.90
CA ASN A 6 15.92 29.67 -3.09
C ASN A 6 16.87 30.14 -4.20
N PHE A 7 16.49 31.27 -4.85
CA PHE A 7 17.26 31.93 -5.88
C PHE A 7 17.81 33.24 -5.32
N ARG A 8 19.14 33.44 -5.43
CA ARG A 8 19.85 34.59 -4.85
C ARG A 8 20.94 35.05 -5.79
N PHE A 9 21.27 36.35 -5.80
CA PHE A 9 22.41 36.82 -6.58
C PHE A 9 23.74 36.53 -5.87
N ILE A 10 24.76 36.17 -6.65
CA ILE A 10 26.16 36.14 -6.19
C ILE A 10 26.67 37.55 -6.15
N THR A 11 27.35 37.91 -5.06
CA THR A 11 27.98 39.22 -4.85
C THR A 11 29.45 39.13 -5.25
N GLN A 12 29.94 40.09 -6.01
CA GLN A 12 31.35 40.14 -6.49
C GLN A 12 32.34 40.60 -5.41
N SER A 13 31.89 40.95 -4.19
CA SER A 13 32.80 41.37 -3.12
C SER A 13 33.54 40.16 -2.51
N SER A 14 34.85 40.31 -2.35
CA SER A 14 35.73 39.28 -1.76
C SER A 14 35.54 39.08 -0.26
N GLU A 15 34.76 39.91 0.43
CA GLU A 15 34.49 39.82 1.86
C GLU A 15 33.01 39.74 2.14
N THR A 16 32.64 38.94 3.16
CA THR A 16 31.28 38.86 3.69
C THR A 16 30.88 40.20 4.32
N SER A 17 30.02 40.92 3.63
CA SER A 17 29.43 42.19 4.08
C SER A 17 28.11 41.91 4.79
N PHE A 18 27.65 42.89 5.60
CA PHE A 18 26.33 42.84 6.24
C PHE A 18 25.24 42.66 5.17
N GLY A 19 24.62 41.47 5.10
CA GLY A 19 23.61 41.13 4.07
C GLY A 19 24.04 40.08 3.04
N SER A 20 25.25 39.52 3.16
CA SER A 20 25.73 38.36 2.36
C SER A 20 26.12 37.20 3.26
N GLU A 21 26.15 36.00 2.69
CA GLU A 21 26.62 34.77 3.34
C GLU A 21 27.46 33.96 2.36
N LYS A 22 28.39 33.18 2.89
CA LYS A 22 29.28 32.32 2.13
C LYS A 22 28.68 30.93 2.06
N LEU A 23 28.48 30.40 0.85
CA LEU A 23 27.93 29.07 0.60
C LEU A 23 28.86 28.27 -0.30
N GLU A 24 28.91 26.96 -0.07
CA GLU A 24 29.67 26.02 -0.87
C GLU A 24 28.81 25.49 -2.02
N PHE A 25 29.44 25.15 -3.15
CA PHE A 25 28.82 24.38 -4.21
C PHE A 25 28.64 22.93 -3.77
N GLU A 26 27.61 22.27 -4.30
CA GLU A 26 27.30 20.87 -3.96
C GLU A 26 28.44 19.91 -4.31
N ASP A 27 29.19 20.19 -5.38
CA ASP A 27 30.35 19.45 -5.82
C ASP A 27 31.63 19.74 -5.01
N GLY A 28 31.58 20.67 -4.06
CA GLY A 28 32.73 21.08 -3.25
C GLY A 28 33.82 21.80 -4.00
N SER A 29 33.60 22.23 -5.26
CA SER A 29 34.61 22.83 -6.14
C SER A 29 34.97 24.25 -5.75
N GLU A 30 34.01 25.04 -5.33
CA GLU A 30 34.17 26.48 -5.05
C GLU A 30 33.23 26.95 -3.93
N GLU A 31 33.60 28.07 -3.31
CA GLU A 31 32.73 28.82 -2.39
C GLU A 31 32.33 30.13 -3.05
N ALA A 32 31.08 30.53 -2.90
CA ALA A 32 30.61 31.81 -3.42
C ALA A 32 29.87 32.62 -2.34
N ILE A 33 30.02 33.94 -2.41
CA ILE A 33 29.32 34.86 -1.53
C ILE A 33 27.99 35.21 -2.19
N VAL A 34 26.88 34.82 -1.53
CA VAL A 34 25.52 35.08 -2.02
C VAL A 34 24.81 36.11 -1.15
N SER A 35 23.92 36.87 -1.76
CA SER A 35 23.07 37.82 -1.04
C SER A 35 22.10 37.05 -0.13
N LYS A 36 21.90 37.51 1.13
CA LYS A 36 20.85 36.99 2.01
C LYS A 36 19.45 37.27 1.49
N ARG A 37 19.30 38.23 0.57
CA ARG A 37 18.01 38.55 -0.03
C ARG A 37 17.57 37.45 -1.00
N ILE A 38 16.53 36.73 -0.65
CA ILE A 38 15.87 35.73 -1.51
C ILE A 38 15.05 36.49 -2.58
N ILE A 39 15.24 36.14 -3.84
CA ILE A 39 14.50 36.66 -4.98
C ILE A 39 13.18 35.95 -5.12
N ILE A 40 13.25 34.61 -5.21
CA ILE A 40 12.12 33.67 -5.20
C ILE A 40 12.49 32.44 -4.38
N SER A 41 11.50 31.83 -3.80
CA SER A 41 11.61 30.56 -3.11
C SER A 41 10.99 29.41 -3.93
N GLY A 42 11.23 28.18 -3.53
CA GLY A 42 10.63 27.00 -4.16
C GLY A 42 9.10 27.03 -4.22
N GLU A 43 8.46 27.70 -3.28
CA GLU A 43 6.98 27.88 -3.26
C GLU A 43 6.45 28.60 -4.51
N ASN A 44 7.28 29.41 -5.17
CA ASN A 44 6.91 30.12 -6.39
C ASN A 44 7.13 29.27 -7.65
N LEU A 45 7.70 28.09 -7.55
CA LEU A 45 7.94 27.18 -8.67
C LEU A 45 6.72 26.30 -8.89
N ILE A 46 6.18 26.30 -10.12
CA ILE A 46 5.04 25.43 -10.48
C ILE A 46 5.53 24.11 -11.04
N ASP A 47 6.52 24.15 -11.95
CA ASP A 47 7.05 22.97 -12.63
C ASP A 47 8.51 23.18 -13.05
N ALA A 48 9.24 22.06 -13.15
CA ALA A 48 10.58 22.02 -13.74
C ALA A 48 10.76 20.70 -14.49
N LYS A 49 11.35 20.75 -15.69
CA LYS A 49 11.55 19.58 -16.54
C LYS A 49 12.82 19.71 -17.38
N PRO A 50 13.51 18.58 -17.65
CA PRO A 50 14.59 18.59 -18.62
C PRO A 50 14.03 18.90 -20.01
N SER A 51 14.75 19.69 -20.80
CA SER A 51 14.37 20.11 -22.15
C SER A 51 15.63 20.23 -23.02
N MET A 52 15.47 20.15 -24.31
CA MET A 52 16.55 20.50 -25.26
C MET A 52 16.29 21.90 -25.84
N ASN A 53 17.32 22.72 -25.81
CA ASN A 53 17.26 24.02 -26.47
C ASN A 53 17.30 23.80 -27.99
N SER A 54 16.25 24.25 -28.67
CA SER A 54 16.11 24.05 -30.13
C SER A 54 17.15 24.78 -30.98
N MET A 55 17.84 25.79 -30.41
CA MET A 55 18.86 26.57 -31.16
C MET A 55 20.28 26.04 -30.95
N THR A 56 20.62 25.64 -29.72
CA THR A 56 21.98 25.18 -29.37
C THR A 56 22.11 23.68 -29.28
N ASN A 57 21.00 22.96 -29.33
CA ASN A 57 20.92 21.51 -29.14
C ASN A 57 21.51 21.03 -27.80
N GLU A 58 21.57 21.93 -26.81
CA GLU A 58 22.06 21.64 -25.47
C GLU A 58 20.92 21.23 -24.54
N THR A 59 21.25 20.33 -23.59
CA THR A 59 20.30 19.97 -22.55
C THR A 59 20.19 21.09 -21.53
N VAL A 60 18.96 21.54 -21.29
CA VAL A 60 18.63 22.62 -20.33
C VAL A 60 17.52 22.14 -19.37
N VAL A 61 17.39 22.82 -18.24
CA VAL A 61 16.25 22.63 -17.34
C VAL A 61 15.29 23.79 -17.50
N SER A 62 14.12 23.54 -18.06
CA SER A 62 13.04 24.53 -18.17
C SER A 62 12.23 24.53 -16.88
N PHE A 63 11.90 25.72 -16.38
CA PHE A 63 11.05 25.88 -15.19
C PHE A 63 9.97 26.93 -15.43
N SER A 64 8.88 26.83 -14.67
CA SER A 64 7.76 27.77 -14.66
C SER A 64 7.45 28.24 -13.25
N LEU A 65 7.16 29.53 -13.14
CA LEU A 65 6.87 30.23 -11.88
C LEU A 65 5.40 30.62 -11.81
N ASP A 66 4.89 30.72 -10.58
CA ASP A 66 3.58 31.31 -10.32
C ASP A 66 3.55 32.81 -10.67
N ARG A 67 2.38 33.42 -10.64
CA ARG A 67 2.20 34.83 -10.99
C ARG A 67 3.01 35.78 -10.10
N VAL A 68 3.19 35.45 -8.83
CA VAL A 68 3.94 36.29 -7.87
C VAL A 68 5.44 36.15 -8.11
N GLY A 69 5.91 34.91 -8.25
CA GLY A 69 7.29 34.59 -8.59
C GLY A 69 7.72 35.19 -9.93
N ALA A 70 6.91 35.06 -10.97
CA ALA A 70 7.15 35.64 -12.28
C ALA A 70 7.37 37.14 -12.21
N LYS A 71 6.54 37.88 -11.46
CA LYS A 71 6.70 39.34 -11.30
C LYS A 71 7.96 39.71 -10.54
N ARG A 72 8.28 38.98 -9.45
CA ARG A 72 9.50 39.21 -8.64
C ARG A 72 10.75 38.86 -9.43
N PHE A 73 10.72 37.72 -10.10
CA PHE A 73 11.85 37.23 -10.90
C PHE A 73 12.13 38.09 -12.12
N GLY A 74 11.08 38.53 -12.83
CA GLY A 74 11.19 39.46 -13.95
C GLY A 74 11.86 40.76 -13.55
N LYS A 75 11.45 41.40 -12.44
CA LYS A 75 12.09 42.63 -11.93
C LYS A 75 13.53 42.36 -11.47
N ALA A 76 13.81 41.23 -10.87
CA ALA A 76 15.16 40.89 -10.42
C ALA A 76 16.10 40.61 -11.60
N THR A 77 15.68 39.83 -12.59
CA THR A 77 16.47 39.51 -13.78
C THR A 77 16.70 40.75 -14.65
N GLN A 78 15.71 41.66 -14.79
CA GLN A 78 15.87 42.92 -15.48
C GLN A 78 16.99 43.80 -14.89
N ASN A 79 17.10 43.85 -13.55
CA ASN A 79 18.12 44.59 -12.82
C ASN A 79 19.45 43.84 -12.64
N GLY A 80 19.46 42.55 -13.01
CA GLY A 80 20.57 41.64 -12.77
C GLY A 80 21.16 41.00 -14.02
N ILE A 81 20.93 41.59 -15.21
CA ILE A 81 21.55 41.13 -16.47
C ILE A 81 23.06 41.14 -16.31
N GLY A 82 23.72 40.04 -16.69
CA GLY A 82 25.16 39.84 -16.55
C GLY A 82 25.64 39.38 -15.17
N LYS A 83 24.74 39.31 -14.16
CA LYS A 83 25.08 38.78 -12.82
C LYS A 83 24.80 37.27 -12.73
N ARG A 84 25.60 36.59 -11.90
CA ARG A 84 25.36 35.19 -11.59
C ARG A 84 24.21 35.04 -10.58
N LEU A 85 23.27 34.14 -10.89
CA LEU A 85 22.12 33.81 -10.06
C LEU A 85 22.33 32.42 -9.45
N ALA A 86 22.62 32.36 -8.16
CA ALA A 86 22.77 31.11 -7.44
C ALA A 86 21.42 30.47 -7.20
N ILE A 87 21.31 29.18 -7.52
CA ILE A 87 20.21 28.27 -7.14
C ILE A 87 20.71 27.53 -5.93
N VAL A 88 20.14 27.85 -4.76
CA VAL A 88 20.54 27.32 -3.47
C VAL A 88 19.49 26.30 -2.96
N LEU A 89 19.93 25.12 -2.63
CA LEU A 89 19.11 24.06 -2.03
C LEU A 89 19.74 23.63 -0.70
N ASP A 90 18.97 23.70 0.39
CA ASP A 90 19.42 23.32 1.74
C ASP A 90 20.76 23.95 2.17
N GLY A 91 21.03 25.20 1.72
CA GLY A 91 22.24 25.93 2.07
C GLY A 91 23.46 25.63 1.18
N LYS A 92 23.32 24.82 0.11
CA LYS A 92 24.36 24.56 -0.88
C LYS A 92 23.96 25.09 -2.24
N ILE A 93 24.94 25.57 -3.01
CA ILE A 93 24.74 26.06 -4.37
C ILE A 93 24.77 24.87 -5.33
N ILE A 94 23.64 24.60 -6.00
CA ILE A 94 23.56 23.55 -7.02
C ILE A 94 24.04 24.05 -8.37
N SER A 95 23.70 25.28 -8.71
CA SER A 95 24.07 25.90 -9.99
C SER A 95 24.06 27.41 -9.87
N ALA A 96 24.87 28.07 -10.67
CA ALA A 96 24.96 29.53 -10.64
C ALA A 96 25.08 30.12 -12.07
N PRO A 97 24.03 29.99 -12.91
CA PRO A 97 24.01 30.52 -14.26
C PRO A 97 24.09 32.04 -14.27
N VAL A 98 24.58 32.60 -15.39
CA VAL A 98 24.55 34.04 -15.66
C VAL A 98 23.19 34.42 -16.25
N VAL A 99 22.58 35.48 -15.73
CA VAL A 99 21.34 36.03 -16.27
C VAL A 99 21.65 36.70 -17.63
N GLN A 100 21.19 36.10 -18.72
CA GLN A 100 21.40 36.61 -20.06
C GLN A 100 20.35 37.67 -20.43
N ASP A 101 19.09 37.41 -20.13
CA ASP A 101 17.96 38.26 -20.47
C ASP A 101 16.97 38.43 -19.31
N SER A 102 16.10 39.40 -19.42
CA SER A 102 15.00 39.63 -18.48
C SER A 102 13.90 38.59 -18.67
N ILE A 103 13.60 37.82 -17.64
CA ILE A 103 12.59 36.73 -17.67
C ILE A 103 11.28 37.25 -17.06
N THR A 104 10.46 37.91 -17.86
CA THR A 104 9.19 38.52 -17.40
C THR A 104 7.99 37.59 -17.53
N THR A 105 8.07 36.55 -18.34
CA THR A 105 6.97 35.60 -18.60
C THR A 105 6.77 34.58 -17.50
N GLY A 106 7.73 34.46 -16.58
CA GLY A 106 7.72 33.42 -15.53
C GLY A 106 8.22 32.04 -15.99
N ASN A 107 8.58 31.93 -17.28
CA ASN A 107 9.22 30.70 -17.81
C ASN A 107 10.70 31.01 -18.04
N GLY A 108 11.56 30.20 -17.46
CA GLY A 108 13.01 30.33 -17.61
C GLY A 108 13.66 29.00 -17.97
N GLN A 109 14.91 29.12 -18.44
CA GLN A 109 15.76 27.95 -18.72
C GLN A 109 17.09 28.11 -17.97
N ILE A 110 17.52 27.03 -17.35
CA ILE A 110 18.84 26.92 -16.73
C ILE A 110 19.72 26.17 -17.72
N SER A 111 20.67 26.91 -18.30
CA SER A 111 21.68 26.36 -19.21
C SER A 111 22.95 26.04 -18.44
N GLY A 112 23.69 25.04 -18.87
CA GLY A 112 24.96 24.60 -18.32
C GLY A 112 25.42 23.34 -19.04
N ASN A 113 26.57 22.79 -18.68
CA ASN A 113 27.06 21.54 -19.26
C ASN A 113 26.31 20.34 -18.70
N PHE A 114 24.98 20.33 -18.87
CA PHE A 114 24.13 19.26 -18.36
C PHE A 114 24.12 18.06 -19.32
N THR A 115 24.32 16.87 -18.76
CA THR A 115 23.84 15.64 -19.40
C THR A 115 22.31 15.53 -19.22
N PHE A 116 21.63 14.72 -20.02
CA PHE A 116 20.19 14.52 -19.84
C PHE A 116 19.86 14.00 -18.44
N GLN A 117 20.73 13.14 -17.87
CA GLN A 117 20.57 12.62 -16.51
C GLN A 117 20.69 13.74 -15.46
N SER A 118 21.77 14.54 -15.51
CA SER A 118 21.97 15.63 -14.54
C SER A 118 20.88 16.72 -14.63
N ALA A 119 20.35 16.99 -15.83
CA ALA A 119 19.21 17.88 -16.01
C ALA A 119 17.92 17.29 -15.41
N THR A 120 17.73 15.97 -15.51
CA THR A 120 16.59 15.29 -14.90
C THR A 120 16.69 15.35 -13.37
N ASP A 121 17.86 15.08 -12.81
CA ASP A 121 18.09 15.14 -11.37
C ASP A 121 17.88 16.55 -10.83
N LEU A 122 18.39 17.59 -11.52
CA LEU A 122 18.16 18.98 -11.15
C LEU A 122 16.66 19.35 -11.23
N ALA A 123 15.95 18.92 -12.27
CA ALA A 123 14.52 19.16 -12.40
C ALA A 123 13.71 18.50 -11.26
N LEU A 124 14.09 17.29 -10.84
CA LEU A 124 13.48 16.63 -9.69
C LEU A 124 13.76 17.36 -8.38
N LEU A 125 14.99 17.81 -8.17
CA LEU A 125 15.36 18.61 -6.99
C LEU A 125 14.58 19.94 -6.95
N LEU A 126 14.45 20.63 -8.07
CA LEU A 126 13.66 21.86 -8.18
C LEU A 126 12.18 21.61 -7.85
N ARG A 127 11.58 20.52 -8.35
CA ARG A 127 10.20 20.13 -8.02
C ARG A 127 10.04 19.79 -6.55
N SER A 128 10.99 19.09 -5.97
CA SER A 128 10.93 18.70 -4.55
C SER A 128 10.98 19.92 -3.62
N GLY A 129 11.71 20.96 -4.00
CA GLY A 129 11.76 22.24 -3.30
C GLY A 129 10.50 23.11 -3.46
N ALA A 130 9.59 22.74 -4.37
CA ALA A 130 8.31 23.43 -4.59
C ALA A 130 7.17 22.92 -3.68
N LEU A 131 7.39 21.90 -2.87
CA LEU A 131 6.36 21.36 -1.97
C LEU A 131 6.06 22.35 -0.84
N PRO A 132 4.78 22.78 -0.69
CA PRO A 132 4.40 23.80 0.29
C PRO A 132 4.37 23.33 1.74
N ALA A 133 4.56 22.03 1.98
CA ALA A 133 4.54 21.47 3.33
C ALA A 133 5.68 20.47 3.53
N PRO A 134 6.27 20.40 4.75
CA PRO A 134 7.29 19.41 5.07
C PRO A 134 6.70 18.00 5.00
N LEU A 135 7.34 17.13 4.25
CA LEU A 135 7.04 15.70 4.24
C LEU A 135 7.86 15.05 5.36
N ASN A 136 7.15 14.51 6.35
CA ASN A 136 7.77 13.63 7.34
C ASN A 136 7.51 12.19 6.93
N ILE A 137 8.58 11.42 6.75
CA ILE A 137 8.49 9.99 6.55
C ILE A 137 8.05 9.40 7.91
N ILE A 138 6.81 8.91 7.97
CA ILE A 138 6.24 8.33 9.18
C ILE A 138 6.72 6.89 9.34
N GLU A 139 6.86 6.19 8.25
CA GLU A 139 7.31 4.80 8.22
C GLU A 139 8.05 4.54 6.90
N GLU A 140 9.24 3.98 6.99
CA GLU A 140 10.01 3.46 5.85
C GLU A 140 10.32 2.00 6.14
N ARG A 141 9.76 1.09 5.33
CA ARG A 141 10.06 -0.33 5.39
C ARG A 141 10.57 -0.80 4.05
N THR A 142 11.86 -1.03 3.99
CA THR A 142 12.50 -1.66 2.83
C THR A 142 12.66 -3.14 3.11
N VAL A 143 11.89 -3.97 2.43
CA VAL A 143 12.06 -5.44 2.45
C VAL A 143 12.75 -5.82 1.16
N GLY A 144 13.90 -6.48 1.27
CA GLY A 144 14.59 -7.02 0.09
C GLY A 144 13.69 -8.02 -0.65
N PRO A 145 13.72 -8.06 -1.99
CA PRO A 145 12.90 -8.99 -2.78
C PRO A 145 13.04 -10.45 -2.36
N ASP A 146 14.25 -10.87 -2.01
CA ASP A 146 14.55 -12.24 -1.60
C ASP A 146 13.89 -12.62 -0.27
N LEU A 147 13.94 -11.72 0.74
CA LEU A 147 13.28 -11.94 2.03
C LEU A 147 11.74 -12.00 1.90
N GLY A 148 11.19 -11.21 0.97
CA GLY A 148 9.77 -11.25 0.66
C GLY A 148 9.35 -12.59 0.04
N GLN A 149 10.13 -13.10 -0.91
CA GLN A 149 9.86 -14.35 -1.62
C GLN A 149 9.98 -15.56 -0.67
N ASP A 150 11.00 -15.61 0.17
CA ASP A 150 11.16 -16.67 1.16
C ASP A 150 10.01 -16.73 2.15
N SER A 151 9.54 -15.57 2.62
CA SER A 151 8.39 -15.47 3.51
C SER A 151 7.09 -15.92 2.85
N ILE A 152 6.86 -15.59 1.57
CA ILE A 152 5.73 -16.06 0.78
C ILE A 152 5.78 -17.58 0.62
N ASN A 153 6.92 -18.13 0.23
CA ASN A 153 7.11 -19.57 0.05
C ASN A 153 6.86 -20.32 1.37
N ALA A 154 7.41 -19.83 2.48
CA ALA A 154 7.16 -20.41 3.80
C ALA A 154 5.67 -20.35 4.19
N GLY A 155 5.00 -19.22 3.91
CA GLY A 155 3.56 -19.05 4.14
C GLY A 155 2.71 -20.02 3.31
N VAL A 156 3.02 -20.21 2.02
CA VAL A 156 2.32 -21.15 1.14
C VAL A 156 2.54 -22.59 1.60
N ILE A 157 3.75 -22.96 1.98
CA ILE A 157 4.04 -24.31 2.52
C ILE A 157 3.25 -24.55 3.82
N ALA A 158 3.24 -23.58 4.74
CA ALA A 158 2.47 -23.67 5.97
C ALA A 158 0.96 -23.82 5.70
N LEU A 159 0.42 -23.06 4.73
CA LEU A 159 -0.98 -23.19 4.28
C LEU A 159 -1.29 -24.60 3.79
N LEU A 160 -0.44 -25.14 2.90
CA LEU A 160 -0.63 -26.47 2.34
C LEU A 160 -0.57 -27.55 3.43
N ILE A 161 0.42 -27.50 4.33
CA ILE A 161 0.54 -28.44 5.44
C ILE A 161 -0.69 -28.37 6.34
N GLY A 162 -1.08 -27.16 6.77
CA GLY A 162 -2.28 -26.95 7.61
C GLY A 162 -3.55 -27.45 6.93
N PHE A 163 -3.73 -27.17 5.65
CA PHE A 163 -4.86 -27.61 4.86
C PHE A 163 -4.97 -29.14 4.78
N PHE A 164 -3.88 -29.83 4.46
CA PHE A 164 -3.89 -31.30 4.40
C PHE A 164 -4.06 -31.95 5.76
N LEU A 165 -3.52 -31.38 6.83
CA LEU A 165 -3.73 -31.85 8.19
C LEU A 165 -5.22 -31.76 8.60
N VAL A 166 -5.87 -30.63 8.26
CA VAL A 166 -7.29 -30.41 8.54
C VAL A 166 -8.15 -31.38 7.74
N ILE A 167 -7.88 -31.57 6.43
CA ILE A 167 -8.57 -32.56 5.59
C ILE A 167 -8.45 -33.97 6.18
N GLY A 168 -7.23 -34.36 6.57
CA GLY A 168 -6.95 -35.67 7.17
C GLY A 168 -7.70 -35.85 8.48
N PHE A 169 -7.65 -34.85 9.37
CA PHE A 169 -8.37 -34.85 10.64
C PHE A 169 -9.88 -35.03 10.43
N MET A 170 -10.49 -34.24 9.55
CA MET A 170 -11.91 -34.31 9.26
C MET A 170 -12.32 -35.69 8.70
N PHE A 171 -11.50 -36.23 7.79
CA PHE A 171 -11.77 -37.55 7.22
C PHE A 171 -11.70 -38.67 8.25
N VAL A 172 -10.71 -38.64 9.14
CA VAL A 172 -10.53 -39.66 10.19
C VAL A 172 -11.61 -39.56 11.26
N LYS A 173 -11.93 -38.36 11.72
CA LYS A 173 -12.86 -38.12 12.83
C LYS A 173 -14.33 -38.25 12.44
N TYR A 174 -14.73 -37.70 11.28
CA TYR A 174 -16.12 -37.59 10.84
C TYR A 174 -16.45 -38.44 9.61
N ARG A 175 -15.53 -39.22 9.11
CA ARG A 175 -15.72 -40.13 7.97
C ARG A 175 -16.46 -39.48 6.80
N TYR A 176 -17.70 -39.92 6.51
CA TYR A 176 -18.48 -39.41 5.39
C TYR A 176 -18.89 -37.93 5.54
N PHE A 177 -19.27 -37.53 6.74
CA PHE A 177 -19.55 -36.12 7.05
C PHE A 177 -18.29 -35.25 6.89
N GLY A 178 -17.14 -35.79 7.29
CA GLY A 178 -15.84 -35.16 7.06
C GLY A 178 -15.49 -34.98 5.58
N PHE A 179 -15.85 -35.95 4.73
CA PHE A 179 -15.68 -35.83 3.28
C PHE A 179 -16.51 -34.67 2.71
N ILE A 180 -17.77 -34.51 3.13
CA ILE A 180 -18.64 -33.41 2.72
C ILE A 180 -18.12 -32.08 3.23
N ALA A 181 -17.64 -32.00 4.49
CA ALA A 181 -17.03 -30.82 5.04
C ALA A 181 -15.76 -30.40 4.28
N ASN A 182 -14.97 -31.37 3.83
CA ASN A 182 -13.79 -31.11 3.02
C ASN A 182 -14.14 -30.52 1.64
N ILE A 183 -15.23 -30.97 1.00
CA ILE A 183 -15.74 -30.35 -0.23
C ILE A 183 -16.18 -28.90 0.06
N ALA A 184 -16.89 -28.67 1.15
CA ALA A 184 -17.30 -27.31 1.55
C ALA A 184 -16.08 -26.42 1.86
N LEU A 185 -15.03 -26.94 2.49
CA LEU A 185 -13.78 -26.25 2.75
C LEU A 185 -13.06 -25.84 1.45
N ILE A 186 -12.97 -26.75 0.48
CA ILE A 186 -12.40 -26.46 -0.83
C ILE A 186 -13.23 -25.37 -1.53
N THR A 187 -14.55 -25.49 -1.49
CA THR A 187 -15.47 -24.47 -2.06
C THR A 187 -15.28 -23.12 -1.37
N ASN A 188 -15.11 -23.10 -0.05
CA ASN A 188 -14.82 -21.87 0.70
C ASN A 188 -13.53 -21.21 0.24
N LEU A 189 -12.45 -21.97 0.05
CA LEU A 189 -11.17 -21.44 -0.40
C LEU A 189 -11.29 -20.84 -1.81
N PHE A 190 -11.99 -21.50 -2.74
CA PHE A 190 -12.23 -20.96 -4.06
C PHE A 190 -13.08 -19.68 -4.03
N LEU A 191 -14.13 -19.64 -3.20
CA LEU A 191 -14.94 -18.44 -3.01
C LEU A 191 -14.12 -17.29 -2.44
N LEU A 192 -13.31 -17.55 -1.42
CA LEU A 192 -12.45 -16.54 -0.80
C LEU A 192 -11.47 -15.95 -1.83
N VAL A 193 -10.74 -16.81 -2.55
CA VAL A 193 -9.78 -16.36 -3.57
C VAL A 193 -10.51 -15.62 -4.70
N GLY A 194 -11.67 -16.11 -5.14
CA GLY A 194 -12.48 -15.45 -6.17
C GLY A 194 -12.93 -14.05 -5.75
N ILE A 195 -13.38 -13.90 -4.50
CA ILE A 195 -13.81 -12.59 -3.98
C ILE A 195 -12.59 -11.66 -3.81
N LEU A 196 -11.47 -12.15 -3.29
CA LEU A 196 -10.24 -11.35 -3.18
C LEU A 196 -9.77 -10.83 -4.55
N THR A 197 -9.86 -11.67 -5.58
CA THR A 197 -9.52 -11.29 -6.96
C THR A 197 -10.52 -10.27 -7.53
N LEU A 198 -11.81 -10.44 -7.24
CA LEU A 198 -12.87 -9.52 -7.72
C LEU A 198 -12.71 -8.10 -7.15
N PHE A 199 -12.22 -7.99 -5.92
CA PHE A 199 -11.97 -6.71 -5.25
C PHE A 199 -10.54 -6.17 -5.45
N ASP A 200 -9.74 -6.78 -6.32
CA ASP A 200 -8.31 -6.43 -6.53
C ASP A 200 -7.54 -6.30 -5.21
N ALA A 201 -7.88 -7.15 -4.22
CA ALA A 201 -7.28 -7.09 -2.90
C ALA A 201 -5.83 -7.55 -2.93
N THR A 202 -4.91 -6.70 -2.48
CA THR A 202 -3.48 -7.06 -2.40
C THR A 202 -3.25 -8.09 -1.30
N LEU A 203 -2.69 -9.24 -1.68
CA LEU A 203 -2.33 -10.28 -0.73
C LEU A 203 -1.03 -9.91 -0.01
N THR A 204 -1.14 -9.57 1.27
CA THR A 204 0.00 -9.28 2.14
C THR A 204 0.44 -10.53 2.92
N LEU A 205 1.67 -10.55 3.48
CA LEU A 205 2.12 -11.67 4.33
C LEU A 205 1.16 -11.96 5.49
N PRO A 206 0.69 -10.96 6.27
CA PRO A 206 -0.38 -11.19 7.24
C PRO A 206 -1.69 -11.64 6.61
N GLY A 207 -1.98 -11.24 5.36
CA GLY A 207 -3.15 -11.72 4.61
C GLY A 207 -3.09 -13.23 4.35
N ILE A 208 -1.93 -13.80 4.04
CA ILE A 208 -1.73 -15.26 3.92
C ILE A 208 -2.04 -15.93 5.27
N ALA A 209 -1.55 -15.37 6.39
CA ALA A 209 -1.89 -15.88 7.72
C ALA A 209 -3.41 -15.81 8.00
N GLY A 210 -4.09 -14.77 7.51
CA GLY A 210 -5.55 -14.65 7.54
C GLY A 210 -6.27 -15.80 6.80
N ILE A 211 -5.77 -16.20 5.64
CA ILE A 211 -6.29 -17.35 4.89
C ILE A 211 -6.12 -18.65 5.70
N ILE A 212 -4.94 -18.87 6.28
CA ILE A 212 -4.67 -20.05 7.12
C ILE A 212 -5.64 -20.12 8.30
N LEU A 213 -5.84 -19.00 8.98
CA LEU A 213 -6.78 -18.90 10.09
C LEU A 213 -8.22 -19.18 9.64
N THR A 214 -8.62 -18.66 8.49
CA THR A 214 -9.96 -18.89 7.91
C THR A 214 -10.22 -20.37 7.60
N VAL A 215 -9.22 -21.10 7.10
CA VAL A 215 -9.32 -22.55 6.87
C VAL A 215 -9.67 -23.27 8.18
N GLY A 216 -9.03 -22.93 9.30
CA GLY A 216 -9.35 -23.48 10.61
C GLY A 216 -10.79 -23.16 11.05
N MET A 217 -11.19 -21.88 10.96
CA MET A 217 -12.54 -21.44 11.36
C MET A 217 -13.66 -22.04 10.49
N ALA A 218 -13.40 -22.24 9.19
CA ALA A 218 -14.38 -22.84 8.28
C ALA A 218 -14.68 -24.30 8.66
N VAL A 219 -13.68 -25.03 9.14
CA VAL A 219 -13.85 -26.40 9.62
C VAL A 219 -14.54 -26.42 10.97
N ASP A 220 -14.23 -25.50 11.87
CA ASP A 220 -14.81 -25.42 13.21
C ASP A 220 -16.35 -25.26 13.15
N ALA A 221 -16.85 -24.42 12.24
CA ALA A 221 -18.28 -24.29 12.00
C ALA A 221 -18.95 -25.63 11.62
N ASN A 222 -18.30 -26.43 10.76
CA ASN A 222 -18.80 -27.76 10.37
C ASN A 222 -18.74 -28.75 11.53
N VAL A 223 -17.67 -28.72 12.33
CA VAL A 223 -17.52 -29.54 13.54
C VAL A 223 -18.65 -29.27 14.53
N LEU A 224 -18.98 -28.01 14.81
CA LEU A 224 -20.08 -27.61 15.67
C LEU A 224 -21.43 -28.16 15.17
N ILE A 225 -21.67 -28.07 13.86
CA ILE A 225 -22.89 -28.65 13.26
C ILE A 225 -22.92 -30.15 13.47
N PHE A 226 -21.83 -30.86 13.20
CA PHE A 226 -21.80 -32.33 13.29
C PHE A 226 -21.94 -32.87 14.74
N GLU A 227 -21.25 -32.22 15.66
CA GLU A 227 -21.40 -32.61 17.08
C GLU A 227 -22.82 -32.28 17.57
N ARG A 228 -23.43 -31.19 17.12
CA ARG A 228 -24.83 -30.90 17.47
C ARG A 228 -25.82 -31.90 16.87
N ILE A 229 -25.63 -32.30 15.60
CA ILE A 229 -26.43 -33.35 14.98
C ILE A 229 -26.29 -34.67 15.79
N LYS A 230 -25.09 -35.03 16.22
CA LYS A 230 -24.81 -36.22 17.02
C LYS A 230 -25.52 -36.18 18.38
N GLU A 231 -25.55 -35.02 19.05
CA GLU A 231 -26.32 -34.84 20.27
C GLU A 231 -27.83 -35.00 20.04
N GLU A 232 -28.37 -34.46 18.95
CA GLU A 232 -29.79 -34.58 18.65
C GLU A 232 -30.19 -35.98 18.20
N ILE A 233 -29.33 -36.77 17.55
CA ILE A 233 -29.55 -38.16 17.20
C ILE A 233 -29.80 -39.02 18.46
N ILE A 234 -29.14 -38.71 19.59
CA ILE A 234 -29.32 -39.42 20.85
C ILE A 234 -30.70 -39.12 21.46
N LYS A 235 -31.27 -37.94 21.20
CA LYS A 235 -32.53 -37.47 21.77
C LYS A 235 -33.74 -37.82 20.91
N GLU A 236 -33.57 -37.83 19.60
CA GLU A 236 -34.63 -37.99 18.61
C GLU A 236 -34.56 -39.38 17.97
N ASN A 237 -35.67 -40.08 17.89
CA ASN A 237 -35.73 -41.41 17.25
C ASN A 237 -35.72 -41.31 15.69
N ASN A 238 -35.77 -40.10 15.14
CA ASN A 238 -35.81 -39.89 13.69
C ASN A 238 -34.58 -39.12 13.22
N SER A 239 -33.79 -39.73 12.38
CA SER A 239 -32.54 -39.17 11.83
C SER A 239 -32.73 -37.85 11.08
N VAL A 240 -33.86 -37.67 10.37
CA VAL A 240 -34.13 -36.43 9.60
C VAL A 240 -34.47 -35.28 10.54
N ILE A 241 -35.25 -35.56 11.60
CA ILE A 241 -35.59 -34.52 12.60
C ILE A 241 -34.35 -34.13 13.39
N ALA A 242 -33.50 -35.07 13.78
CA ALA A 242 -32.24 -34.85 14.46
C ALA A 242 -31.28 -33.97 13.63
N PHE A 243 -31.21 -34.25 12.33
CA PHE A 243 -30.41 -33.45 11.40
C PHE A 243 -30.88 -31.98 11.30
N ASP A 244 -32.20 -31.78 11.08
CA ASP A 244 -32.75 -30.41 10.94
C ASP A 244 -32.68 -29.63 12.26
N SER A 245 -32.95 -30.28 13.38
CA SER A 245 -32.78 -29.71 14.72
C SER A 245 -31.34 -29.35 15.03
N GLY A 246 -30.38 -30.22 14.68
CA GLY A 246 -28.95 -29.95 14.86
C GLY A 246 -28.47 -28.74 14.08
N TYR A 247 -28.86 -28.63 12.81
CA TYR A 247 -28.56 -27.46 11.99
C TYR A 247 -29.20 -26.18 12.53
N THR A 248 -30.46 -26.21 12.91
CA THR A 248 -31.18 -25.02 13.40
C THR A 248 -30.59 -24.50 14.70
N LYS A 249 -30.20 -25.40 15.62
CA LYS A 249 -29.63 -25.06 16.92
C LYS A 249 -28.18 -24.55 16.80
N SER A 250 -27.38 -25.14 15.92
CA SER A 250 -25.99 -24.73 15.72
C SER A 250 -25.86 -23.43 14.95
N ARG A 251 -26.82 -23.10 14.08
CA ARG A 251 -26.80 -21.88 13.25
C ARG A 251 -26.59 -20.61 14.07
N ASN A 252 -27.34 -20.42 15.16
CA ASN A 252 -27.22 -19.21 15.97
C ASN A 252 -25.85 -19.13 16.64
N ALA A 253 -25.35 -20.22 17.20
CA ALA A 253 -24.03 -20.26 17.83
C ALA A 253 -22.90 -19.94 16.82
N ILE A 254 -23.01 -20.45 15.58
CA ILE A 254 -22.06 -20.15 14.52
C ILE A 254 -22.12 -18.67 14.13
N LEU A 255 -23.32 -18.11 13.97
CA LEU A 255 -23.47 -16.69 13.65
C LEU A 255 -22.91 -15.80 14.74
N ASP A 256 -23.25 -16.06 16.01
CA ASP A 256 -22.80 -15.26 17.15
C ASP A 256 -21.26 -15.27 17.27
N ALA A 257 -20.62 -16.45 17.15
CA ALA A 257 -19.17 -16.59 17.21
C ALA A 257 -18.47 -15.85 16.05
N ASN A 258 -19.03 -15.92 14.86
CA ASN A 258 -18.44 -15.28 13.68
C ASN A 258 -18.69 -13.77 13.61
N ILE A 259 -19.81 -13.27 14.15
CA ILE A 259 -20.10 -11.82 14.23
C ILE A 259 -19.06 -11.12 15.12
N THR A 260 -18.70 -11.70 16.26
CA THR A 260 -17.68 -11.10 17.15
C THR A 260 -16.33 -10.98 16.46
N THR A 261 -15.92 -11.99 15.72
CA THR A 261 -14.67 -11.99 14.96
C THR A 261 -14.75 -11.04 13.76
N LEU A 262 -15.92 -10.95 13.11
CA LEU A 262 -16.15 -10.00 12.00
C LEU A 262 -16.07 -8.55 12.48
N ILE A 263 -16.62 -8.22 13.65
CA ILE A 263 -16.48 -6.89 14.27
C ILE A 263 -15.01 -6.56 14.48
N SER A 264 -14.22 -7.50 15.00
CA SER A 264 -12.79 -7.32 15.18
C SER A 264 -12.08 -7.08 13.85
N ALA A 265 -12.43 -7.81 12.78
CA ALA A 265 -11.88 -7.61 11.44
C ALA A 265 -12.23 -6.22 10.88
N VAL A 266 -13.47 -5.74 11.09
CA VAL A 266 -13.89 -4.38 10.68
C VAL A 266 -13.12 -3.30 11.44
N ILE A 267 -12.92 -3.46 12.74
CA ILE A 267 -12.12 -2.53 13.54
C ILE A 267 -10.67 -2.48 13.01
N LEU A 268 -10.07 -3.63 12.75
CA LEU A 268 -8.72 -3.72 12.17
C LEU A 268 -8.66 -3.11 10.76
N PHE A 269 -9.72 -3.19 9.98
CA PHE A 269 -9.79 -2.55 8.66
C PHE A 269 -9.84 -1.03 8.75
N ILE A 270 -10.60 -0.47 9.70
CA ILE A 270 -10.78 0.97 9.86
C ILE A 270 -9.52 1.62 10.46
N PHE A 271 -8.99 1.03 11.53
CA PHE A 271 -7.87 1.59 12.29
C PHE A 271 -6.50 1.03 11.91
N GLY A 272 -6.46 -0.09 11.18
CA GLY A 272 -5.22 -0.71 10.74
C GLY A 272 -4.56 0.05 9.59
N SER A 273 -3.24 -0.06 9.50
CA SER A 273 -2.42 0.50 8.42
C SER A 273 -1.64 -0.59 7.69
N GLY A 274 -1.33 -0.36 6.42
CA GLY A 274 -0.47 -1.21 5.60
C GLY A 274 -0.83 -2.71 5.67
N PRO A 275 0.09 -3.57 6.14
CA PRO A 275 -0.10 -5.03 6.16
C PRO A 275 -1.28 -5.51 7.01
N ILE A 276 -1.63 -4.79 8.09
CA ILE A 276 -2.76 -5.13 8.97
C ILE A 276 -4.09 -5.00 8.23
N LYS A 277 -4.21 -4.02 7.34
CA LYS A 277 -5.39 -3.85 6.47
C LYS A 277 -5.60 -5.06 5.55
N GLY A 278 -4.52 -5.58 4.95
CA GLY A 278 -4.58 -6.80 4.14
C GLY A 278 -5.05 -8.02 4.95
N PHE A 279 -4.54 -8.20 6.16
CA PHE A 279 -5.00 -9.24 7.08
C PHE A 279 -6.49 -9.11 7.40
N SER A 280 -6.96 -7.90 7.72
CA SER A 280 -8.36 -7.67 8.08
C SER A 280 -9.33 -7.95 6.93
N ILE A 281 -8.96 -7.65 5.69
CA ILE A 281 -9.74 -7.96 4.49
C ILE A 281 -9.86 -9.47 4.31
N THR A 282 -8.74 -10.20 4.33
CA THR A 282 -8.75 -11.65 4.16
C THR A 282 -9.52 -12.35 5.27
N LEU A 283 -9.36 -11.90 6.52
CA LEU A 283 -10.10 -12.43 7.67
C LEU A 283 -11.61 -12.15 7.54
N GLY A 284 -12.01 -10.92 7.25
CA GLY A 284 -13.41 -10.52 7.15
C GLY A 284 -14.14 -11.24 6.01
N LEU A 285 -13.56 -11.28 4.81
CA LEU A 285 -14.09 -12.02 3.69
C LEU A 285 -14.11 -13.53 3.96
N GLY A 286 -13.07 -14.04 4.60
CA GLY A 286 -12.97 -15.45 4.99
C GLY A 286 -14.07 -15.87 5.95
N ILE A 287 -14.42 -15.04 6.94
CA ILE A 287 -15.54 -15.30 7.85
C ILE A 287 -16.86 -15.35 7.09
N ILE A 288 -17.11 -14.40 6.20
CA ILE A 288 -18.36 -14.36 5.42
C ILE A 288 -18.49 -15.61 4.55
N THR A 289 -17.42 -15.99 3.84
CA THR A 289 -17.44 -17.19 2.99
C THR A 289 -17.53 -18.47 3.80
N SER A 290 -16.89 -18.57 4.97
CA SER A 290 -16.95 -19.75 5.83
C SER A 290 -18.34 -19.96 6.42
N VAL A 291 -19.00 -18.91 6.90
CA VAL A 291 -20.38 -18.99 7.39
C VAL A 291 -21.33 -19.38 6.27
N PHE A 292 -21.16 -18.82 5.09
CA PHE A 292 -21.97 -19.18 3.91
C PHE A 292 -21.79 -20.66 3.56
N THR A 293 -20.56 -21.15 3.45
CA THR A 293 -20.31 -22.52 3.06
C THR A 293 -20.76 -23.53 4.12
N ALA A 294 -20.56 -23.23 5.41
CA ALA A 294 -21.02 -24.11 6.48
C ALA A 294 -22.56 -24.20 6.57
N ILE A 295 -23.25 -23.06 6.47
CA ILE A 295 -24.71 -23.03 6.64
C ILE A 295 -25.45 -23.50 5.38
N TYR A 296 -24.99 -23.12 4.18
CA TYR A 296 -25.72 -23.39 2.93
C TYR A 296 -25.11 -24.55 2.15
N VAL A 297 -23.79 -24.51 1.87
CA VAL A 297 -23.16 -25.53 1.00
C VAL A 297 -23.13 -26.90 1.69
N THR A 298 -22.67 -26.95 2.95
CA THR A 298 -22.60 -28.21 3.69
C THR A 298 -24.01 -28.78 3.91
N ARG A 299 -25.00 -27.94 4.23
CA ARG A 299 -26.39 -28.34 4.38
C ARG A 299 -26.96 -28.94 3.10
N LEU A 300 -26.72 -28.28 1.96
CA LEU A 300 -27.15 -28.73 0.64
C LEU A 300 -26.55 -30.11 0.30
N LEU A 301 -25.24 -30.26 0.47
CA LEU A 301 -24.55 -31.51 0.18
C LEU A 301 -25.05 -32.67 1.06
N LEU A 302 -25.26 -32.40 2.35
CA LEU A 302 -25.81 -33.37 3.28
C LEU A 302 -27.27 -33.70 2.96
N ALA A 303 -28.10 -32.73 2.61
CA ALA A 303 -29.48 -32.94 2.21
C ALA A 303 -29.59 -33.83 0.96
N ILE A 304 -28.76 -33.58 -0.05
CA ILE A 304 -28.68 -34.42 -1.27
C ILE A 304 -28.25 -35.85 -0.89
N TRP A 305 -27.30 -36.02 0.01
CA TRP A 305 -26.87 -37.32 0.46
C TRP A 305 -27.99 -38.06 1.21
N PHE A 306 -28.70 -37.37 2.14
CA PHE A 306 -29.84 -37.94 2.86
C PHE A 306 -30.96 -38.40 1.95
N ASP A 307 -31.33 -37.61 0.94
CA ASP A 307 -32.39 -37.94 -0.01
C ASP A 307 -32.03 -39.19 -0.82
N ARG A 308 -30.77 -39.34 -1.23
CA ARG A 308 -30.29 -40.49 -2.00
C ARG A 308 -30.13 -41.77 -1.16
N THR A 309 -29.59 -41.63 0.04
CA THR A 309 -29.13 -42.79 0.85
C THR A 309 -30.19 -43.27 1.84
N ARG A 310 -31.06 -42.35 2.30
CA ARG A 310 -32.11 -42.61 3.32
C ARG A 310 -31.63 -43.49 4.47
N PRO A 311 -30.53 -43.12 5.15
CA PRO A 311 -29.91 -43.97 6.16
C PRO A 311 -30.85 -44.16 7.34
N LYS A 312 -31.06 -45.43 7.77
CA LYS A 312 -31.85 -45.76 8.97
C LYS A 312 -31.15 -45.29 10.25
N THR A 313 -29.84 -45.29 10.25
CA THR A 313 -28.98 -44.80 11.34
C THR A 313 -27.88 -43.92 10.78
N ILE A 314 -27.66 -42.78 11.40
CA ILE A 314 -26.56 -41.86 11.04
C ILE A 314 -25.39 -42.14 11.96
N VAL A 315 -24.23 -42.47 11.38
CA VAL A 315 -22.96 -42.56 12.08
C VAL A 315 -22.16 -41.30 11.71
N VAL A 316 -22.10 -40.35 12.65
CA VAL A 316 -21.32 -39.11 12.52
C VAL A 316 -19.96 -39.29 13.16
#